data_28631b9198d010044f257404258bd722
#
_entry.id   28631b9198d010044f257404258bd722
#
_cell.length_a   1.000
_cell.length_b   1.000
_cell.length_c   1.000
_cell.angle_alpha   90.00
_cell.angle_beta   90.00
_cell.angle_gamma   90.00
#
_symmetry.space_group_name_H-M   'P 1'
#
loop_
_entity.id
_entity.type
_entity.pdbx_description
1 polymer ?
#
loop_
_entity_poly.entity_id
_entity_poly.type
_entity_poly.pdbx_seq_one_letter_code
_entity_poly.pdbx_strand_id
1 'polypeptide(L)'
;WRRFCTAQTVDFFRVETAPLRAENPEIPVTMNMMGFYDGIDYWQFLPELDIISWDSYPGWHNGDGNEGGNAVWNGAYCDAMRAMKHKPWLLMENSPSTTNWIGASRHKRPGFHRLTAIQNLAHGSDSIQYFQWRQSRGSCEKFHSAVVSHNPSPEVRIFREVAGVGAMLKKLKEIRGSHVPAKAAIIYDVQNGWAIGESKGPRNIGEGYLDLILRIYEGFWRRGIPVDLVNMDAPLDGYRFVAAPMLYMLRGDIAQRLRRFAEQGGTLLTSYLTGLVDETDLCYLGQTPACGLTEVLGLWAEEIDGLW
;
A
#
# COMPACT_ATOMS: atom_id res chain seq x y z
N TRP A 1 5.74 -0.77 21.19
CA TRP A 1 4.30 -0.51 21.33
C TRP A 1 3.52 -0.87 20.07
N ARG A 2 3.90 -0.38 18.90
CA ARG A 2 3.18 -0.64 17.63
C ARG A 2 3.16 -2.13 17.24
N ARG A 3 4.25 -2.87 17.48
CA ARG A 3 4.27 -4.34 17.34
C ARG A 3 3.26 -5.03 18.25
N PHE A 4 3.16 -4.57 19.49
CA PHE A 4 2.14 -5.08 20.43
C PHE A 4 0.72 -4.77 19.93
N CYS A 5 0.44 -3.53 19.51
CA CYS A 5 -0.85 -3.17 18.93
C CYS A 5 -1.20 -4.03 17.72
N THR A 6 -0.24 -4.26 16.82
CA THR A 6 -0.44 -5.16 15.67
C THR A 6 -0.78 -6.57 16.12
N ALA A 7 0.00 -7.14 17.04
CA ALA A 7 -0.23 -8.50 17.55
C ALA A 7 -1.62 -8.64 18.20
N GLN A 8 -2.00 -7.67 19.03
CA GLN A 8 -3.34 -7.66 19.67
C GLN A 8 -4.47 -7.56 18.65
N THR A 9 -4.29 -6.78 17.58
CA THR A 9 -5.31 -6.67 16.52
C THR A 9 -5.41 -7.95 15.70
N VAL A 10 -4.28 -8.61 15.41
CA VAL A 10 -4.26 -9.93 14.77
C VAL A 10 -4.95 -10.97 15.64
N ASP A 11 -4.68 -11.00 16.94
CA ASP A 11 -5.32 -11.92 17.87
C ASP A 11 -6.83 -11.68 17.97
N PHE A 12 -7.24 -10.42 18.01
CA PHE A 12 -8.66 -10.06 17.96
C PHE A 12 -9.32 -10.55 16.67
N PHE A 13 -8.68 -10.36 15.53
CA PHE A 13 -9.17 -10.86 14.23
C PHE A 13 -9.33 -12.38 14.24
N ARG A 14 -8.38 -13.12 14.82
CA ARG A 14 -8.49 -14.60 14.98
C ARG A 14 -9.69 -15.00 15.83
N VAL A 15 -9.91 -14.31 16.94
CA VAL A 15 -11.05 -14.58 17.84
C VAL A 15 -12.38 -14.40 17.11
N GLU A 16 -12.50 -13.35 16.28
CA GLU A 16 -13.73 -13.08 15.52
C GLU A 16 -13.93 -14.06 14.36
N THR A 17 -12.85 -14.47 13.70
CA THR A 17 -12.93 -15.35 12.52
C THR A 17 -13.05 -16.83 12.86
N ALA A 18 -12.57 -17.27 14.03
CA ALA A 18 -12.60 -18.66 14.44
C ALA A 18 -14.00 -19.31 14.39
N PRO A 19 -15.07 -18.71 14.95
CA PRO A 19 -16.40 -19.28 14.86
C PRO A 19 -16.95 -19.28 13.42
N LEU A 20 -16.61 -18.29 12.60
CA LEU A 20 -17.03 -18.24 11.20
C LEU A 20 -16.41 -19.41 10.40
N ARG A 21 -15.12 -19.66 10.62
CA ARG A 21 -14.41 -20.76 9.97
C ARG A 21 -14.90 -22.14 10.46
N ALA A 22 -15.33 -22.24 11.72
CA ALA A 22 -15.90 -23.48 12.26
C ALA A 22 -17.25 -23.80 11.62
N GLU A 23 -18.08 -22.80 11.35
CA GLU A 23 -19.39 -22.98 10.71
C GLU A 23 -19.28 -23.21 9.19
N ASN A 24 -18.41 -22.45 8.53
CA ASN A 24 -18.22 -22.56 7.08
C ASN A 24 -16.78 -22.23 6.66
N PRO A 25 -15.89 -23.24 6.59
CA PRO A 25 -14.49 -23.05 6.24
C PRO A 25 -14.27 -22.64 4.76
N GLU A 26 -15.26 -22.80 3.89
CA GLU A 26 -15.17 -22.46 2.47
C GLU A 26 -15.39 -20.96 2.18
N ILE A 27 -15.98 -20.22 3.11
CA ILE A 27 -16.20 -18.78 2.93
C ILE A 27 -14.88 -18.05 3.17
N PRO A 28 -14.36 -17.30 2.15
CA PRO A 28 -13.14 -16.58 2.32
C PRO A 28 -13.28 -15.39 3.27
N VAL A 29 -12.26 -15.18 4.09
CA VAL A 29 -12.19 -14.10 5.06
C VAL A 29 -11.25 -13.01 4.55
N THR A 30 -11.65 -11.77 4.73
CA THR A 30 -10.89 -10.58 4.40
C THR A 30 -11.09 -9.49 5.45
N MET A 31 -10.29 -8.46 5.39
CA MET A 31 -10.48 -7.22 6.16
C MET A 31 -10.19 -6.01 5.27
N ASN A 32 -10.85 -4.89 5.53
CA ASN A 32 -10.54 -3.64 4.83
C ASN A 32 -9.31 -2.95 5.44
N MET A 33 -8.30 -2.69 4.61
CA MET A 33 -7.08 -1.99 4.99
C MET A 33 -7.18 -0.50 4.62
N MET A 34 -6.53 0.39 5.38
CA MET A 34 -6.68 1.84 5.22
C MET A 34 -5.56 2.51 4.40
N GLY A 35 -4.94 1.84 3.48
CA GLY A 35 -3.83 2.45 2.74
C GLY A 35 -2.51 2.44 3.52
N PHE A 36 -1.65 3.44 3.30
CA PHE A 36 -0.37 3.57 4.00
C PHE A 36 -0.57 4.04 5.46
N TYR A 37 -1.35 3.27 6.21
CA TYR A 37 -1.57 3.51 7.64
C TYR A 37 -0.43 2.93 8.45
N ASP A 38 0.22 3.78 9.24
CA ASP A 38 1.43 3.42 10.00
C ASP A 38 1.16 2.91 11.43
N GLY A 39 -0.09 2.83 11.85
CA GLY A 39 -0.48 2.36 13.18
C GLY A 39 -0.38 0.85 13.36
N ILE A 40 -0.46 0.09 12.27
CA ILE A 40 -0.52 -1.39 12.24
C ILE A 40 0.32 -1.91 11.09
N ASP A 41 1.01 -3.02 11.32
CA ASP A 41 1.69 -3.77 10.26
C ASP A 41 0.72 -4.76 9.61
N TYR A 42 0.13 -4.38 8.49
CA TYR A 42 -0.83 -5.22 7.76
C TYR A 42 -0.25 -6.53 7.22
N TRP A 43 1.06 -6.62 7.02
CA TRP A 43 1.70 -7.85 6.58
C TRP A 43 1.56 -8.99 7.60
N GLN A 44 1.39 -8.66 8.89
CA GLN A 44 1.19 -9.64 9.95
C GLN A 44 -0.19 -10.33 9.88
N PHE A 45 -1.13 -9.80 9.12
CA PHE A 45 -2.45 -10.41 8.92
C PHE A 45 -2.48 -11.43 7.77
N LEU A 46 -1.44 -11.48 6.92
CA LEU A 46 -1.45 -12.32 5.73
C LEU A 46 -1.75 -13.80 5.97
N PRO A 47 -1.29 -14.44 7.06
CA PRO A 47 -1.65 -15.82 7.35
C PRO A 47 -3.13 -16.04 7.64
N GLU A 48 -3.83 -15.00 8.11
CA GLU A 48 -5.23 -15.06 8.53
C GLU A 48 -6.21 -14.72 7.41
N LEU A 49 -5.74 -14.04 6.37
CA LEU A 49 -6.58 -13.54 5.28
C LEU A 49 -6.59 -14.52 4.10
N ASP A 50 -7.74 -14.78 3.52
CA ASP A 50 -7.88 -15.52 2.26
C ASP A 50 -7.75 -14.57 1.06
N ILE A 51 -8.30 -13.37 1.18
CA ILE A 51 -8.31 -12.33 0.14
C ILE A 51 -7.79 -11.03 0.74
N ILE A 52 -6.98 -10.30 -0.02
CA ILE A 52 -6.57 -8.94 0.34
C ILE A 52 -7.63 -7.95 -0.13
N SER A 53 -7.96 -6.99 0.72
CA SER A 53 -8.83 -5.88 0.36
C SER A 53 -8.45 -4.59 1.07
N TRP A 54 -8.80 -3.46 0.49
CA TRP A 54 -8.54 -2.14 1.08
C TRP A 54 -9.55 -1.09 0.65
N ASP A 55 -9.54 0.04 1.37
CA ASP A 55 -10.42 1.18 1.18
C ASP A 55 -9.65 2.30 0.50
N SER A 56 -10.07 2.68 -0.70
CA SER A 56 -9.40 3.69 -1.50
C SER A 56 -10.18 4.99 -1.57
N TYR A 57 -9.64 6.00 -0.92
CA TYR A 57 -10.15 7.37 -0.96
C TYR A 57 -9.03 8.34 -1.39
N PRO A 58 -8.57 8.29 -2.65
CA PRO A 58 -7.50 9.16 -3.12
C PRO A 58 -7.86 10.64 -2.96
N GLY A 59 -6.84 11.47 -2.73
CA GLY A 59 -7.02 12.88 -2.35
C GLY A 59 -7.46 13.85 -3.46
N TRP A 60 -8.18 13.39 -4.51
CA TRP A 60 -8.68 14.26 -5.59
C TRP A 60 -9.55 15.44 -5.14
N HIS A 61 -10.07 15.36 -3.94
CA HIS A 61 -10.90 16.39 -3.33
C HIS A 61 -10.11 17.45 -2.56
N ASN A 62 -8.80 17.29 -2.39
CA ASN A 62 -7.98 18.27 -1.68
C ASN A 62 -7.85 19.59 -2.45
N GLY A 63 -8.05 19.56 -3.77
CA GLY A 63 -8.07 20.76 -4.59
C GLY A 63 -6.71 21.43 -4.78
N ASP A 64 -5.64 20.75 -4.42
CA ASP A 64 -4.26 21.17 -4.61
C ASP A 64 -3.77 21.06 -6.06
N GLY A 65 -4.59 20.49 -6.94
CA GLY A 65 -4.26 20.23 -8.34
C GLY A 65 -3.31 19.06 -8.56
N ASN A 66 -2.92 18.34 -7.50
CA ASN A 66 -1.97 17.22 -7.58
C ASN A 66 -2.66 15.88 -7.90
N GLU A 67 -3.46 15.84 -8.94
CA GLU A 67 -4.14 14.59 -9.35
C GLU A 67 -3.14 13.50 -9.77
N GLY A 68 -2.02 13.89 -10.38
CA GLY A 68 -0.95 12.96 -10.74
C GLY A 68 -0.33 12.28 -9.53
N GLY A 69 -0.01 13.05 -8.49
CA GLY A 69 0.50 12.52 -7.22
C GLY A 69 -0.51 11.61 -6.53
N ASN A 70 -1.79 11.97 -6.53
CA ASN A 70 -2.86 11.11 -6.01
C ASN A 70 -2.97 9.78 -6.77
N ALA A 71 -2.81 9.80 -8.09
CA ALA A 71 -2.82 8.59 -8.91
C ALA A 71 -1.59 7.71 -8.63
N VAL A 72 -0.41 8.29 -8.44
CA VAL A 72 0.83 7.58 -8.04
C VAL A 72 0.65 6.93 -6.68
N TRP A 73 0.17 7.68 -5.69
CA TRP A 73 -0.09 7.19 -4.34
C TRP A 73 -1.07 6.00 -4.34
N ASN A 74 -2.20 6.16 -5.04
CA ASN A 74 -3.20 5.09 -5.16
C ASN A 74 -2.61 3.85 -5.87
N GLY A 75 -1.89 4.06 -6.96
CA GLY A 75 -1.23 2.96 -7.69
C GLY A 75 -0.22 2.21 -6.83
N ALA A 76 0.60 2.92 -6.06
CA ALA A 76 1.58 2.32 -5.16
C ALA A 76 0.92 1.40 -4.13
N TYR A 77 -0.18 1.85 -3.53
CA TYR A 77 -0.87 1.02 -2.55
C TYR A 77 -1.61 -0.17 -3.19
N CYS A 78 -2.20 0.01 -4.37
CA CYS A 78 -2.75 -1.11 -5.15
C CYS A 78 -1.69 -2.18 -5.45
N ASP A 79 -0.49 -1.75 -5.81
CA ASP A 79 0.62 -2.67 -6.09
C ASP A 79 1.16 -3.36 -4.82
N ALA A 80 1.09 -2.69 -3.66
CA ALA A 80 1.32 -3.33 -2.36
C ALA A 80 0.27 -4.42 -2.07
N MET A 81 -1.03 -4.13 -2.30
CA MET A 81 -2.10 -5.12 -2.12
C MET A 81 -1.90 -6.36 -3.00
N ARG A 82 -1.56 -6.14 -4.28
CA ARG A 82 -1.25 -7.24 -5.20
C ARG A 82 -0.06 -8.06 -4.71
N ALA A 83 1.00 -7.40 -4.27
CA ALA A 83 2.24 -8.06 -3.82
C ALA A 83 2.06 -8.91 -2.56
N MET A 84 1.15 -8.55 -1.66
CA MET A 84 0.93 -9.27 -0.39
C MET A 84 0.64 -10.76 -0.58
N LYS A 85 -0.11 -11.13 -1.62
CA LYS A 85 -0.43 -12.54 -1.93
C LYS A 85 -0.14 -12.94 -3.38
N HIS A 86 0.37 -12.04 -4.20
CA HIS A 86 0.53 -12.24 -5.66
C HIS A 86 -0.74 -12.74 -6.34
N LYS A 87 -1.88 -12.21 -5.89
CA LYS A 87 -3.23 -12.57 -6.36
C LYS A 87 -4.05 -11.30 -6.58
N PRO A 88 -5.15 -11.37 -7.31
CA PRO A 88 -6.12 -10.29 -7.34
C PRO A 88 -6.60 -9.93 -5.93
N TRP A 89 -6.90 -8.67 -5.74
CA TRP A 89 -7.38 -8.09 -4.49
C TRP A 89 -8.73 -7.41 -4.70
N LEU A 90 -9.41 -7.03 -3.64
CA LEU A 90 -10.71 -6.37 -3.71
C LEU A 90 -10.60 -4.90 -3.29
N LEU A 91 -11.13 -4.00 -4.11
CA LEU A 91 -11.43 -2.65 -3.65
C LEU A 91 -12.70 -2.73 -2.80
N MET A 92 -12.53 -2.76 -1.47
CA MET A 92 -13.59 -2.98 -0.50
C MET A 92 -14.47 -1.75 -0.35
N GLU A 93 -13.85 -0.58 -0.27
CA GLU A 93 -14.53 0.69 -0.19
C GLU A 93 -13.97 1.70 -1.19
N ASN A 94 -14.88 2.47 -1.74
CA ASN A 94 -14.56 3.67 -2.48
C ASN A 94 -15.80 4.57 -2.52
N SER A 95 -15.57 5.88 -2.42
CA SER A 95 -16.66 6.83 -2.52
C SER A 95 -17.14 6.95 -3.96
N PRO A 96 -18.46 6.91 -4.23
CA PRO A 96 -18.97 7.26 -5.55
C PRO A 96 -18.67 8.70 -5.96
N SER A 97 -18.55 9.64 -5.01
CA SER A 97 -18.17 11.03 -5.26
C SER A 97 -17.44 11.65 -4.07
N THR A 98 -18.14 12.34 -3.16
CA THR A 98 -17.55 13.03 -2.01
C THR A 98 -17.40 12.12 -0.81
N THR A 99 -16.43 12.44 0.04
CA THR A 99 -16.36 12.00 1.44
C THR A 99 -16.84 13.14 2.35
N ASN A 100 -16.98 12.94 3.66
CA ASN A 100 -17.43 13.97 4.60
C ASN A 100 -16.48 14.22 5.78
N TRP A 101 -15.39 13.46 5.85
CA TRP A 101 -14.46 13.45 6.98
C TRP A 101 -13.17 14.25 6.72
N ILE A 102 -13.08 14.94 5.60
CA ILE A 102 -11.98 15.86 5.26
C ILE A 102 -12.39 17.31 5.42
N GLY A 103 -11.43 18.23 5.59
CA GLY A 103 -11.71 19.65 5.84
C GLY A 103 -12.53 20.35 4.74
N ALA A 104 -12.35 19.98 3.48
CA ALA A 104 -13.14 20.46 2.34
C ALA A 104 -13.33 19.34 1.33
N SER A 105 -14.57 18.86 1.19
CA SER A 105 -14.88 17.75 0.29
C SER A 105 -15.38 18.25 -1.07
N ARG A 106 -14.75 17.79 -2.13
CA ARG A 106 -15.17 18.08 -3.52
C ARG A 106 -15.81 16.86 -4.16
N HIS A 107 -16.72 17.11 -5.09
CA HIS A 107 -17.24 16.05 -5.95
C HIS A 107 -16.15 15.54 -6.91
N LYS A 108 -16.14 14.25 -7.16
CA LYS A 108 -15.43 13.71 -8.32
C LYS A 108 -15.96 14.39 -9.57
N ARG A 109 -15.07 14.87 -10.45
CA ARG A 109 -15.45 15.43 -11.73
C ARG A 109 -16.14 14.38 -12.60
N PRO A 110 -17.00 14.78 -13.56
CA PRO A 110 -17.58 13.84 -14.50
C PRO A 110 -16.52 12.97 -15.18
N GLY A 111 -16.74 11.65 -15.21
CA GLY A 111 -15.81 10.66 -15.75
C GLY A 111 -14.66 10.25 -14.82
N PHE A 112 -14.38 10.99 -13.76
CA PHE A 112 -13.26 10.70 -12.85
C PHE A 112 -13.47 9.38 -12.08
N HIS A 113 -14.70 9.08 -11.73
CA HIS A 113 -15.06 7.82 -11.10
C HIS A 113 -14.70 6.61 -11.98
N ARG A 114 -14.97 6.70 -13.28
CA ARG A 114 -14.59 5.67 -14.25
C ARG A 114 -13.07 5.53 -14.36
N LEU A 115 -12.34 6.66 -14.38
CA LEU A 115 -10.88 6.67 -14.46
C LEU A 115 -10.25 5.95 -13.25
N THR A 116 -10.70 6.26 -12.04
CA THR A 116 -10.19 5.60 -10.82
C THR A 116 -10.54 4.12 -10.78
N ALA A 117 -11.73 3.72 -11.25
CA ALA A 117 -12.10 2.32 -11.37
C ALA A 117 -11.16 1.56 -12.32
N ILE A 118 -10.85 2.14 -13.49
CA ILE A 118 -9.92 1.55 -14.46
C ILE A 118 -8.51 1.44 -13.85
N GLN A 119 -8.03 2.44 -13.12
CA GLN A 119 -6.74 2.38 -12.45
C GLN A 119 -6.68 1.20 -11.47
N ASN A 120 -7.66 1.06 -10.58
CA ASN A 120 -7.69 -0.05 -9.62
C ASN A 120 -7.66 -1.42 -10.32
N LEU A 121 -8.45 -1.59 -11.40
CA LEU A 121 -8.43 -2.81 -12.21
C LEU A 121 -7.06 -3.06 -12.84
N ALA A 122 -6.44 -2.03 -13.42
CA ALA A 122 -5.13 -2.14 -14.06
C ALA A 122 -4.03 -2.54 -13.06
N HIS A 123 -4.20 -2.22 -11.78
CA HIS A 123 -3.31 -2.60 -10.70
C HIS A 123 -3.73 -3.92 -9.98
N GLY A 124 -4.68 -4.68 -10.55
CA GLY A 124 -5.00 -6.04 -10.12
C GLY A 124 -6.22 -6.19 -9.22
N SER A 125 -7.09 -5.18 -9.12
CA SER A 125 -8.36 -5.34 -8.40
C SER A 125 -9.37 -6.15 -9.20
N ASP A 126 -10.03 -7.12 -8.55
CA ASP A 126 -11.15 -7.88 -9.14
C ASP A 126 -12.53 -7.29 -8.79
N SER A 127 -12.58 -6.21 -8.02
CA SER A 127 -13.86 -5.59 -7.63
C SER A 127 -13.76 -4.07 -7.53
N ILE A 128 -14.91 -3.43 -7.67
CA ILE A 128 -15.14 -2.02 -7.34
C ILE A 128 -16.36 -1.98 -6.41
N GLN A 129 -16.13 -1.88 -5.10
CA GLN A 129 -17.18 -1.82 -4.10
C GLN A 129 -17.30 -0.39 -3.57
N TYR A 130 -18.43 -0.07 -2.96
CA TYR A 130 -18.77 1.30 -2.60
C TYR A 130 -19.18 1.44 -1.14
N PHE A 131 -18.62 2.39 -0.46
CA PHE A 131 -19.22 3.00 0.69
C PHE A 131 -19.92 4.30 0.23
N GLN A 132 -21.29 4.33 0.09
CA GLN A 132 -22.21 3.27 0.49
C GLN A 132 -23.31 3.12 -0.56
N TRP A 133 -24.20 2.12 -0.40
CA TRP A 133 -25.32 1.96 -1.33
C TRP A 133 -26.29 3.13 -1.25
N ARG A 134 -26.78 3.45 -0.06
CA ARG A 134 -27.77 4.53 0.14
C ARG A 134 -27.24 5.54 1.15
N GLN A 135 -27.33 6.81 0.80
CA GLN A 135 -26.88 7.92 1.63
C GLN A 135 -27.67 7.97 2.95
N SER A 136 -26.95 8.01 4.06
CA SER A 136 -27.51 8.06 5.41
C SER A 136 -28.32 9.34 5.63
N ARG A 137 -29.47 9.23 6.31
CA ARG A 137 -30.31 10.40 6.62
C ARG A 137 -29.85 11.14 7.88
N GLY A 138 -29.10 10.49 8.72
CA GLY A 138 -28.63 11.01 10.00
C GLY A 138 -27.17 10.65 10.27
N SER A 139 -26.71 10.90 11.50
CA SER A 139 -25.32 10.69 11.94
C SER A 139 -24.33 11.67 11.28
N CYS A 140 -23.07 11.57 11.69
CA CYS A 140 -21.98 12.43 11.20
C CYS A 140 -21.71 12.21 9.70
N GLU A 141 -21.93 11.01 9.16
CA GLU A 141 -21.67 10.65 7.77
C GLU A 141 -22.86 10.86 6.80
N LYS A 142 -23.90 11.57 7.21
CA LYS A 142 -25.08 11.84 6.36
C LYS A 142 -24.77 12.55 5.05
N PHE A 143 -23.62 13.23 4.94
CA PHE A 143 -23.16 13.89 3.71
C PHE A 143 -22.10 13.11 2.95
N HIS A 144 -21.70 11.94 3.43
CA HIS A 144 -20.89 11.04 2.62
C HIS A 144 -21.68 10.61 1.38
N SER A 145 -21.09 10.67 0.19
CA SER A 145 -21.80 10.28 -1.03
C SER A 145 -22.12 8.79 -1.04
N ALA A 146 -23.15 8.44 -1.74
CA ALA A 146 -23.61 7.07 -1.91
C ALA A 146 -24.03 6.83 -3.35
N VAL A 147 -24.21 5.56 -3.73
CA VAL A 147 -24.75 5.20 -5.05
C VAL A 147 -26.14 5.78 -5.23
N VAL A 148 -27.00 5.64 -4.21
CA VAL A 148 -28.32 6.28 -4.13
C VAL A 148 -28.24 7.44 -3.14
N SER A 149 -28.25 8.66 -3.64
CA SER A 149 -28.19 9.88 -2.82
C SER A 149 -29.53 10.20 -2.13
N HIS A 150 -29.56 11.27 -1.34
CA HIS A 150 -30.81 11.79 -0.77
C HIS A 150 -31.88 12.13 -1.85
N ASN A 151 -31.43 12.46 -3.05
CA ASN A 151 -32.30 12.49 -4.23
C ASN A 151 -32.22 11.14 -4.96
N PRO A 152 -33.17 10.20 -4.76
CA PRO A 152 -33.07 8.82 -5.25
C PRO A 152 -33.42 8.66 -6.74
N SER A 153 -33.24 9.70 -7.54
CA SER A 153 -33.52 9.65 -8.99
C SER A 153 -32.40 8.87 -9.72
N PRO A 154 -32.73 7.98 -10.67
CA PRO A 154 -31.76 7.34 -11.54
C PRO A 154 -31.07 8.33 -12.50
N GLU A 155 -31.63 9.56 -12.65
CA GLU A 155 -31.06 10.61 -13.48
C GLU A 155 -29.92 11.37 -12.80
N VAL A 156 -29.67 11.13 -11.51
CA VAL A 156 -28.53 11.71 -10.80
C VAL A 156 -27.21 11.23 -11.42
N ARG A 157 -26.30 12.18 -11.67
CA ARG A 157 -25.03 11.91 -12.34
C ARG A 157 -24.25 10.76 -11.68
N ILE A 158 -24.15 10.77 -10.36
CA ILE A 158 -23.41 9.75 -9.59
C ILE A 158 -23.97 8.36 -9.85
N PHE A 159 -25.29 8.19 -9.81
CA PHE A 159 -25.94 6.90 -10.08
C PHE A 159 -25.63 6.41 -11.49
N ARG A 160 -25.72 7.29 -12.49
CA ARG A 160 -25.39 6.94 -13.89
C ARG A 160 -23.92 6.57 -14.08
N GLU A 161 -23.02 7.27 -13.41
CA GLU A 161 -21.59 6.95 -13.48
C GLU A 161 -21.29 5.58 -12.87
N VAL A 162 -21.87 5.26 -11.71
CA VAL A 162 -21.72 3.92 -11.07
C VAL A 162 -22.32 2.83 -11.97
N ALA A 163 -23.52 3.05 -12.52
CA ALA A 163 -24.13 2.11 -13.46
C ALA A 163 -23.26 1.92 -14.71
N GLY A 164 -22.64 3.00 -15.21
CA GLY A 164 -21.68 2.98 -16.31
C GLY A 164 -20.43 2.17 -16.02
N VAL A 165 -19.88 2.29 -14.80
CA VAL A 165 -18.75 1.44 -14.34
C VAL A 165 -19.18 -0.02 -14.29
N GLY A 166 -20.36 -0.34 -13.73
CA GLY A 166 -20.87 -1.70 -13.73
C GLY A 166 -21.03 -2.31 -15.14
N ALA A 167 -21.53 -1.51 -16.09
CA ALA A 167 -21.64 -1.92 -17.49
C ALA A 167 -20.25 -2.15 -18.14
N MET A 168 -19.26 -1.33 -17.81
CA MET A 168 -17.87 -1.49 -18.25
C MET A 168 -17.27 -2.79 -17.69
N LEU A 169 -17.43 -3.05 -16.40
CA LEU A 169 -16.91 -4.27 -15.75
C LEU A 169 -17.46 -5.54 -16.40
N LYS A 170 -18.74 -5.56 -16.76
CA LYS A 170 -19.33 -6.70 -17.48
C LYS A 170 -18.63 -6.97 -18.82
N LYS A 171 -18.17 -5.93 -19.51
CA LYS A 171 -17.42 -6.08 -20.78
C LYS A 171 -15.97 -6.53 -20.55
N LEU A 172 -15.40 -6.24 -19.39
CA LEU A 172 -14.03 -6.58 -19.01
C LEU A 172 -13.94 -7.89 -18.21
N LYS A 173 -14.99 -8.72 -18.21
CA LYS A 173 -15.04 -9.97 -17.41
C LYS A 173 -13.86 -10.92 -17.67
N GLU A 174 -13.22 -10.83 -18.80
CA GLU A 174 -12.10 -11.69 -19.21
C GLU A 174 -10.83 -11.42 -18.39
N ILE A 175 -10.67 -10.21 -17.85
CA ILE A 175 -9.50 -9.89 -16.99
C ILE A 175 -9.66 -10.35 -15.55
N ARG A 176 -10.83 -10.84 -15.16
CA ARG A 176 -11.04 -11.33 -13.77
C ARG A 176 -10.08 -12.47 -13.45
N GLY A 177 -9.43 -12.39 -12.30
CA GLY A 177 -8.43 -13.35 -11.88
C GLY A 177 -7.08 -13.20 -12.58
N SER A 178 -6.91 -12.18 -13.46
CA SER A 178 -5.63 -11.94 -14.12
C SER A 178 -4.58 -11.44 -13.12
N HIS A 179 -3.32 -11.72 -13.44
CA HIS A 179 -2.17 -11.30 -12.65
C HIS A 179 -1.30 -10.33 -13.45
N VAL A 180 -0.81 -9.31 -12.75
CA VAL A 180 0.17 -8.35 -13.30
C VAL A 180 1.56 -8.76 -12.82
N PRO A 181 2.40 -9.39 -13.68
CA PRO A 181 3.72 -9.83 -13.27
C PRO A 181 4.68 -8.62 -13.15
N ALA A 182 5.27 -8.43 -11.97
CA ALA A 182 6.33 -7.45 -11.76
C ALA A 182 7.71 -8.12 -11.78
N LYS A 183 8.70 -7.45 -12.34
CA LYS A 183 10.12 -7.84 -12.32
C LYS A 183 10.97 -6.87 -11.49
N ALA A 184 10.33 -5.87 -10.92
CA ALA A 184 10.92 -4.93 -9.98
C ALA A 184 10.16 -4.97 -8.66
N ALA A 185 10.86 -4.78 -7.56
CA ALA A 185 10.28 -4.61 -6.24
C ALA A 185 10.88 -3.39 -5.53
N ILE A 186 10.09 -2.79 -4.66
CA ILE A 186 10.52 -1.77 -3.72
C ILE A 186 10.21 -2.29 -2.33
N ILE A 187 11.21 -2.34 -1.46
CA ILE A 187 11.01 -2.72 -0.07
C ILE A 187 10.38 -1.53 0.67
N TYR A 188 9.12 -1.70 1.04
CA TYR A 188 8.37 -0.84 1.95
C TYR A 188 8.04 -1.65 3.20
N ASP A 189 8.72 -1.37 4.29
CA ASP A 189 8.50 -2.05 5.57
C ASP A 189 8.06 -1.04 6.62
N VAL A 190 6.87 -1.23 7.16
CA VAL A 190 6.26 -0.29 8.09
C VAL A 190 7.04 -0.24 9.41
N GLN A 191 7.65 -1.36 9.85
CA GLN A 191 8.46 -1.40 11.06
C GLN A 191 9.77 -0.61 10.89
N ASN A 192 10.36 -0.66 9.70
CA ASN A 192 11.46 0.21 9.32
C ASN A 192 11.05 1.69 9.39
N GLY A 193 9.86 2.02 8.87
CA GLY A 193 9.30 3.36 8.99
C GLY A 193 9.08 3.81 10.44
N TRP A 194 8.66 2.89 11.31
CA TRP A 194 8.53 3.20 12.75
C TRP A 194 9.87 3.53 13.38
N ALA A 195 10.91 2.73 13.13
CA ALA A 195 12.24 2.97 13.68
C ALA A 195 12.80 4.33 13.21
N ILE A 196 12.68 4.64 11.93
CA ILE A 196 13.08 5.95 11.39
C ILE A 196 12.30 7.09 12.08
N GLY A 197 10.98 6.94 12.24
CA GLY A 197 10.13 7.95 12.85
C GLY A 197 10.40 8.22 14.33
N GLU A 198 10.84 7.21 15.07
CA GLU A 198 11.19 7.34 16.50
C GLU A 198 12.64 7.82 16.71
N SER A 199 13.51 7.69 15.69
CA SER A 199 14.90 8.13 15.78
C SER A 199 15.04 9.65 15.71
N LYS A 200 16.13 10.16 16.26
CA LYS A 200 16.63 11.52 16.03
C LYS A 200 17.93 11.43 15.27
N GLY A 201 17.87 11.73 13.98
CA GLY A 201 19.02 11.65 13.09
C GLY A 201 19.66 13.02 12.83
N PRO A 202 20.60 13.09 11.90
CA PRO A 202 21.24 14.33 11.47
C PRO A 202 20.25 15.36 10.92
N ARG A 203 19.11 14.90 10.37
CA ARG A 203 18.02 15.73 9.87
C ARG A 203 16.69 15.21 10.41
N ASN A 204 15.93 16.08 11.06
CA ASN A 204 14.65 15.74 11.70
C ASN A 204 13.46 16.50 11.08
N ILE A 205 13.66 17.08 9.90
CA ILE A 205 12.64 17.82 9.15
C ILE A 205 12.67 17.41 7.67
N GLY A 206 11.54 17.55 7.00
CA GLY A 206 11.42 17.29 5.56
C GLY A 206 10.82 15.91 5.26
N GLU A 207 11.19 15.38 4.08
CA GLU A 207 10.55 14.18 3.55
C GLU A 207 10.88 12.92 4.34
N GLY A 208 9.84 12.14 4.58
CA GLY A 208 9.94 10.89 5.31
C GLY A 208 10.25 9.68 4.43
N TYR A 209 10.26 8.52 5.09
CA TYR A 209 10.50 7.24 4.43
C TYR A 209 9.49 6.95 3.30
N LEU A 210 8.20 7.16 3.55
CA LEU A 210 7.15 6.93 2.56
C LEU A 210 7.31 7.85 1.33
N ASP A 211 7.71 9.10 1.52
CA ASP A 211 7.91 10.04 0.41
C ASP A 211 8.99 9.55 -0.56
N LEU A 212 10.10 9.01 -0.03
CA LEU A 212 11.15 8.42 -0.85
C LEU A 212 10.66 7.17 -1.60
N ILE A 213 9.92 6.29 -0.92
CA ILE A 213 9.27 5.13 -1.54
C ILE A 213 8.42 5.57 -2.74
N LEU A 214 7.53 6.55 -2.53
CA LEU A 214 6.62 7.04 -3.56
C LEU A 214 7.35 7.73 -4.72
N ARG A 215 8.45 8.44 -4.48
CA ARG A 215 9.29 9.03 -5.55
C ARG A 215 9.94 7.96 -6.42
N ILE A 216 10.47 6.90 -5.81
CA ILE A 216 11.05 5.78 -6.56
C ILE A 216 9.95 5.06 -7.34
N TYR A 217 8.81 4.78 -6.68
CA TYR A 217 7.65 4.18 -7.32
C TYR A 217 7.16 4.98 -8.53
N GLU A 218 7.04 6.30 -8.40
CA GLU A 218 6.62 7.20 -9.47
C GLU A 218 7.50 7.05 -10.73
N GLY A 219 8.80 6.82 -10.55
CA GLY A 219 9.73 6.59 -11.65
C GLY A 219 9.36 5.36 -12.50
N PHE A 220 8.89 4.28 -11.87
CA PHE A 220 8.37 3.08 -12.55
C PHE A 220 6.98 3.33 -13.13
N TRP A 221 6.09 3.88 -12.31
CA TRP A 221 4.69 4.12 -12.68
C TRP A 221 4.56 4.98 -13.94
N ARG A 222 5.31 6.10 -14.02
CA ARG A 222 5.32 6.98 -15.20
C ARG A 222 5.83 6.32 -16.47
N ARG A 223 6.55 5.21 -16.35
CA ARG A 223 7.06 4.43 -17.48
C ARG A 223 6.22 3.20 -17.80
N GLY A 224 5.12 3.00 -17.08
CA GLY A 224 4.29 1.80 -17.23
C GLY A 224 5.01 0.49 -16.88
N ILE A 225 6.00 0.54 -15.99
CA ILE A 225 6.73 -0.63 -15.53
C ILE A 225 6.08 -1.15 -14.25
N PRO A 226 5.52 -2.38 -14.25
CA PRO A 226 4.97 -2.97 -13.04
C PRO A 226 6.04 -3.15 -11.96
N VAL A 227 5.71 -2.75 -10.75
CA VAL A 227 6.59 -2.88 -9.59
C VAL A 227 5.76 -3.32 -8.38
N ASP A 228 6.29 -4.23 -7.57
CA ASP A 228 5.67 -4.66 -6.33
C ASP A 228 6.23 -3.87 -5.15
N LEU A 229 5.36 -3.46 -4.22
CA LEU A 229 5.81 -3.00 -2.91
C LEU A 229 5.73 -4.19 -1.95
N VAL A 230 6.87 -4.54 -1.38
CA VAL A 230 7.02 -5.73 -0.54
C VAL A 230 7.65 -5.36 0.82
N ASN A 231 7.36 -6.12 1.87
CA ASN A 231 8.06 -5.95 3.14
C ASN A 231 9.41 -6.67 3.16
N MET A 232 10.14 -6.54 4.27
CA MET A 232 11.43 -7.23 4.43
C MET A 232 11.32 -8.75 4.44
N ASP A 233 10.19 -9.35 4.77
CA ASP A 233 10.02 -10.81 4.85
C ASP A 233 9.70 -11.45 3.50
N ALA A 234 9.29 -10.67 2.51
CA ALA A 234 8.88 -11.16 1.20
C ALA A 234 10.05 -11.82 0.44
N PRO A 235 9.82 -12.92 -0.27
CA PRO A 235 10.82 -13.51 -1.14
C PRO A 235 11.24 -12.55 -2.25
N LEU A 236 12.53 -12.54 -2.60
CA LEU A 236 13.07 -11.70 -3.66
C LEU A 236 13.25 -12.46 -4.98
N ASP A 237 12.96 -13.76 -4.98
CA ASP A 237 13.08 -14.62 -6.16
C ASP A 237 12.16 -14.16 -7.29
N GLY A 238 12.68 -14.16 -8.49
CA GLY A 238 11.94 -13.77 -9.70
C GLY A 238 11.96 -12.28 -10.03
N TYR A 239 12.39 -11.41 -9.11
CA TYR A 239 12.68 -10.01 -9.43
C TYR A 239 14.05 -9.89 -10.12
N ARG A 240 14.20 -8.84 -10.92
CA ARG A 240 15.47 -8.44 -11.55
C ARG A 240 16.05 -7.18 -10.94
N PHE A 241 15.19 -6.38 -10.34
CA PHE A 241 15.52 -5.13 -9.69
C PHE A 241 14.84 -5.07 -8.33
N VAL A 242 15.60 -4.73 -7.29
CA VAL A 242 15.09 -4.49 -5.94
C VAL A 242 15.63 -3.14 -5.47
N ALA A 243 14.72 -2.24 -5.13
CA ALA A 243 15.06 -1.03 -4.40
C ALA A 243 14.80 -1.24 -2.90
N ALA A 244 15.78 -0.91 -2.08
CA ALA A 244 15.71 -0.93 -0.62
C ALA A 244 16.07 0.46 -0.05
N PRO A 245 15.21 1.48 -0.29
CA PRO A 245 15.49 2.84 0.11
C PRO A 245 15.38 2.99 1.63
N MET A 246 16.33 3.72 2.23
CA MET A 246 16.38 3.94 3.68
C MET A 246 16.11 2.65 4.47
N LEU A 247 16.75 1.55 4.08
CA LEU A 247 16.64 0.27 4.80
C LEU A 247 17.41 0.37 6.13
N TYR A 248 16.92 1.23 7.01
CA TYR A 248 17.54 1.64 8.27
C TYR A 248 17.71 0.47 9.23
N MET A 249 16.64 -0.27 9.43
CA MET A 249 16.57 -1.48 10.23
C MET A 249 16.85 -2.71 9.37
N LEU A 250 17.70 -3.61 9.85
CA LEU A 250 17.85 -4.95 9.27
C LEU A 250 17.16 -5.96 10.17
N ARG A 251 16.05 -6.53 9.69
CA ARG A 251 15.24 -7.50 10.41
C ARG A 251 15.37 -8.89 9.77
N GLY A 252 15.43 -9.92 10.62
CA GLY A 252 15.54 -11.29 10.15
C GLY A 252 16.77 -11.52 9.26
N ASP A 253 16.60 -12.16 8.14
CA ASP A 253 17.67 -12.51 7.19
C ASP A 253 17.76 -11.57 5.98
N ILE A 254 17.15 -10.37 6.03
CA ILE A 254 17.07 -9.47 4.88
C ILE A 254 18.43 -9.14 4.26
N ALA A 255 19.46 -8.88 5.08
CA ALA A 255 20.78 -8.58 4.58
C ALA A 255 21.36 -9.74 3.75
N GLN A 256 21.20 -10.97 4.21
CA GLN A 256 21.65 -12.18 3.52
C GLN A 256 20.86 -12.40 2.22
N ARG A 257 19.56 -12.11 2.20
CA ARG A 257 18.72 -12.23 1.00
C ARG A 257 19.08 -11.18 -0.05
N LEU A 258 19.34 -9.94 0.36
CA LEU A 258 19.84 -8.89 -0.54
C LEU A 258 21.22 -9.23 -1.11
N ARG A 259 22.11 -9.77 -0.29
CA ARG A 259 23.41 -10.28 -0.75
C ARG A 259 23.23 -11.36 -1.82
N ARG A 260 22.48 -12.41 -1.52
CA ARG A 260 22.20 -13.50 -2.49
C ARG A 260 21.57 -12.97 -3.78
N PHE A 261 20.62 -12.05 -3.67
CA PHE A 261 19.98 -11.42 -4.81
C PHE A 261 20.99 -10.72 -5.72
N ALA A 262 21.93 -9.95 -5.16
CA ALA A 262 22.97 -9.26 -5.91
C ALA A 262 23.98 -10.25 -6.51
N GLU A 263 24.45 -11.25 -5.75
CA GLU A 263 25.38 -12.30 -6.19
C GLU A 263 24.79 -13.14 -7.35
N GLN A 264 23.49 -13.31 -7.40
CA GLN A 264 22.76 -13.99 -8.49
C GLN A 264 22.52 -13.10 -9.72
N GLY A 265 23.05 -11.88 -9.73
CA GLY A 265 22.95 -10.96 -10.86
C GLY A 265 21.75 -10.03 -10.83
N GLY A 266 21.03 -9.96 -9.70
CA GLY A 266 19.98 -8.97 -9.47
C GLY A 266 20.57 -7.57 -9.31
N THR A 267 19.81 -6.55 -9.78
CA THR A 267 20.19 -5.15 -9.55
C THR A 267 19.62 -4.66 -8.24
N LEU A 268 20.47 -4.35 -7.27
CA LEU A 268 20.11 -3.81 -5.97
C LEU A 268 20.35 -2.29 -5.94
N LEU A 269 19.31 -1.52 -5.59
CA LEU A 269 19.40 -0.10 -5.28
C LEU A 269 19.21 0.10 -3.78
N THR A 270 20.16 0.74 -3.13
CA THR A 270 20.03 1.22 -1.75
C THR A 270 20.16 2.74 -1.71
N SER A 271 19.87 3.33 -0.56
CA SER A 271 20.07 4.77 -0.35
C SER A 271 20.76 5.03 1.01
N TYR A 272 20.83 6.29 1.40
CA TYR A 272 21.33 6.67 2.73
C TYR A 272 20.53 5.96 3.85
N LEU A 273 21.10 5.91 5.05
CA LEU A 273 20.61 5.24 6.27
C LEU A 273 20.46 3.72 6.15
N THR A 274 21.07 3.06 5.17
CA THR A 274 20.95 1.60 5.03
C THR A 274 21.75 0.87 6.10
N GLY A 275 21.09 -0.07 6.82
CA GLY A 275 21.74 -1.03 7.72
C GLY A 275 22.40 -0.41 8.94
N LEU A 276 21.73 0.51 9.62
CA LEU A 276 22.24 1.19 10.80
C LEU A 276 21.85 0.52 12.11
N VAL A 277 20.66 -0.10 12.18
CA VAL A 277 20.14 -0.71 13.41
C VAL A 277 19.66 -2.14 13.17
N ASP A 278 19.62 -2.93 14.23
CA ASP A 278 19.04 -4.27 14.24
C ASP A 278 17.50 -4.22 14.43
N GLU A 279 16.87 -5.39 14.52
CA GLU A 279 15.42 -5.53 14.67
C GLU A 279 14.85 -5.01 16.01
N THR A 280 15.72 -4.69 16.96
CA THR A 280 15.39 -4.10 18.26
C THR A 280 15.66 -2.60 18.32
N ASP A 281 16.03 -2.01 17.16
CA ASP A 281 16.38 -0.59 16.99
C ASP A 281 17.67 -0.18 17.73
N LEU A 282 18.61 -1.13 17.92
CA LEU A 282 19.95 -0.84 18.45
C LEU A 282 20.95 -0.69 17.31
N CYS A 283 21.77 0.36 17.40
CA CYS A 283 22.82 0.60 16.40
C CYS A 283 23.82 -0.56 16.34
N TYR A 284 24.12 -1.00 15.12
CA TYR A 284 25.25 -1.90 14.89
C TYR A 284 26.56 -1.20 15.26
N LEU A 285 27.48 -1.96 15.84
CA LEU A 285 28.83 -1.49 16.10
C LEU A 285 29.75 -1.88 14.93
N GLY A 286 30.55 -0.95 14.49
CA GLY A 286 31.48 -1.13 13.36
C GLY A 286 31.01 -0.44 12.08
N GLN A 287 31.40 -0.98 10.94
CA GLN A 287 31.10 -0.38 9.65
C GLN A 287 29.64 -0.60 9.26
N THR A 288 29.04 0.44 8.68
CA THR A 288 27.69 0.41 8.08
C THR A 288 27.76 0.69 6.58
N PRO A 289 26.85 0.12 5.78
CA PRO A 289 25.75 -0.82 6.11
C PRO A 289 26.22 -2.13 6.73
N ALA A 290 25.57 -2.54 7.83
CA ALA A 290 25.98 -3.70 8.60
C ALA A 290 25.69 -5.06 7.90
N CYS A 291 25.97 -6.16 8.59
CA CYS A 291 25.65 -7.53 8.19
C CYS A 291 26.20 -7.96 6.82
N GLY A 292 27.39 -7.48 6.45
CA GLY A 292 28.06 -7.83 5.19
C GLY A 292 27.55 -7.06 3.97
N LEU A 293 26.66 -6.09 4.15
CA LEU A 293 26.18 -5.26 3.03
C LEU A 293 27.26 -4.31 2.52
N THR A 294 28.26 -3.92 3.34
CA THR A 294 29.42 -3.17 2.91
C THR A 294 30.19 -3.87 1.78
N GLU A 295 30.34 -5.20 1.89
CA GLU A 295 31.00 -6.01 0.85
C GLU A 295 30.17 -6.04 -0.45
N VAL A 296 28.87 -6.22 -0.32
CA VAL A 296 27.94 -6.29 -1.48
C VAL A 296 27.89 -4.97 -2.24
N LEU A 297 27.85 -3.86 -1.50
CA LEU A 297 27.73 -2.52 -2.07
C LEU A 297 29.09 -1.94 -2.47
N GLY A 298 30.19 -2.51 -1.99
CA GLY A 298 31.53 -2.02 -2.24
C GLY A 298 31.82 -0.65 -1.60
N LEU A 299 31.09 -0.31 -0.53
CA LEU A 299 31.23 0.96 0.19
C LEU A 299 30.86 0.80 1.66
N TRP A 300 31.30 1.75 2.48
CA TRP A 300 30.84 1.93 3.85
C TRP A 300 30.66 3.42 4.14
N ALA A 301 29.78 3.74 5.08
CA ALA A 301 29.52 5.11 5.48
C ALA A 301 30.42 5.47 6.67
N GLU A 302 31.22 6.51 6.53
CA GLU A 302 32.06 7.03 7.61
C GLU A 302 31.31 8.03 8.47
N GLU A 303 30.58 8.94 7.82
CA GLU A 303 29.81 9.98 8.47
C GLU A 303 28.44 10.14 7.76
N ILE A 304 27.47 10.63 8.50
CA ILE A 304 26.14 10.96 7.98
C ILE A 304 25.90 12.45 8.28
N ASP A 305 25.68 13.23 7.25
CA ASP A 305 25.44 14.68 7.36
C ASP A 305 24.00 15.04 6.97
N GLY A 306 23.43 16.01 7.66
CA GLY A 306 22.12 16.55 7.39
C GLY A 306 22.18 17.73 6.42
N LEU A 307 21.76 17.53 5.18
CA LEU A 307 21.68 18.60 4.20
C LEU A 307 20.39 19.43 4.36
N TRP A 308 20.49 20.75 4.12
CA TRP A 308 19.39 21.72 4.18
C TRP A 308 18.55 21.70 2.90
#